data_8b77fe8b08082083ea7d26eab6a9f9d9
#
_entry.id   8b77fe8b08082083ea7d26eab6a9f9d9
#
_cell.length_a   1.000
_cell.length_b   1.000
_cell.length_c   1.000
_cell.angle_alpha   90.00
_cell.angle_beta   90.00
_cell.angle_gamma   90.00
#
_symmetry.space_group_name_H-M   'P 1'
#
loop_
_entity.id
_entity.type
_entity.pdbx_description
1 polymer ?
#
loop_
_entity_poly.entity_id
_entity_poly.type
_entity_poly.pdbx_seq_one_letter_code
_entity_poly.pdbx_strand_id
1 'polypeptide(L)'
;YCSPLVSTNPCAEQPLPDGGCCNLGAVNLERFVDENQNFMVEEFKETVEIGTRFLDNVVDYNLDRHALEDQKKNAMNDRRVGLGILGLGDMLVRMGIQYDSEDALQTVDQIMTIFRDAAYETSINLAKEKGQFPHFDWKGYNKSKFVKTLPKSIKEKIKNNGIRNCTLTTVAPTGSGAIVARVTSGVEPIFATSYKRMVKKNDGGYGKDFDQYTVYHPIIKELFGTDENLPDYVTTSHKIDPYFRVKMQGTVQKYIDSSISSTVNLKEETTVETVADIYMKAYENGLKGITVYREGSREGILITNDKKEKKAETVSNENLPESVNGKPRIRPSQTLGQTRRIKTGEGTLYI
;
A
#
# COMPACT_ATOMS: atom_id res chain seq x y z
N TYR A 1 -19.95 -8.09 12.59
CA TYR A 1 -20.99 -8.62 13.49
C TYR A 1 -20.39 -9.19 14.79
N CYS A 2 -19.19 -9.70 14.75
CA CYS A 2 -18.51 -10.26 15.94
C CYS A 2 -17.73 -9.20 16.71
N SER A 3 -17.08 -8.25 16.01
CA SER A 3 -16.25 -7.22 16.62
C SER A 3 -16.50 -5.90 15.92
N PRO A 4 -17.02 -4.87 16.63
CA PRO A 4 -17.24 -3.55 16.03
C PRO A 4 -15.90 -2.94 15.59
N LEU A 5 -15.87 -2.35 14.41
CA LEU A 5 -14.70 -1.61 13.93
C LEU A 5 -14.65 -0.24 14.62
N VAL A 6 -13.51 0.09 15.22
CA VAL A 6 -13.34 1.33 16.00
C VAL A 6 -12.29 2.26 15.41
N SER A 7 -11.35 1.74 14.60
CA SER A 7 -10.23 2.49 14.05
C SER A 7 -9.73 1.86 12.77
N THR A 8 -8.76 2.52 12.13
CA THR A 8 -7.92 1.92 11.09
C THR A 8 -6.47 1.94 11.54
N ASN A 9 -5.62 1.14 10.89
CA ASN A 9 -4.17 1.30 10.98
C ASN A 9 -3.73 2.64 10.32
N PRO A 10 -2.47 3.09 10.49
CA PRO A 10 -2.03 4.41 9.99
C PRO A 10 -2.24 4.64 8.50
N CYS A 11 -2.11 3.60 7.68
CA CYS A 11 -2.27 3.71 6.22
C CYS A 11 -3.70 3.40 5.73
N ALA A 12 -4.64 3.15 6.66
CA ALA A 12 -6.08 2.98 6.43
C ALA A 12 -6.51 1.76 5.59
N GLU A 13 -5.60 0.83 5.27
CA GLU A 13 -5.96 -0.39 4.55
C GLU A 13 -6.61 -1.44 5.45
N GLN A 14 -6.49 -1.33 6.78
CA GLN A 14 -7.06 -2.25 7.74
C GLN A 14 -8.03 -1.57 8.70
N PRO A 15 -9.35 -1.65 8.46
CA PRO A 15 -10.35 -1.35 9.48
C PRO A 15 -10.32 -2.42 10.58
N LEU A 16 -10.08 -2.01 11.83
CA LEU A 16 -9.83 -2.92 12.95
C LEU A 16 -10.79 -2.70 14.12
N PRO A 17 -11.17 -3.78 14.83
CA PRO A 17 -11.79 -3.67 16.15
C PRO A 17 -10.76 -3.24 17.21
N ASP A 18 -11.24 -2.98 18.42
CA ASP A 18 -10.38 -2.74 19.58
C ASP A 18 -9.50 -3.98 19.84
N GLY A 19 -8.19 -3.75 20.09
CA GLY A 19 -7.19 -4.81 20.20
C GLY A 19 -6.99 -5.62 18.91
N GLY A 20 -7.56 -5.19 17.78
CA GLY A 20 -7.44 -5.88 16.51
C GLY A 20 -6.03 -5.78 15.91
N CYS A 21 -5.56 -6.87 15.34
CA CYS A 21 -4.31 -6.92 14.58
C CYS A 21 -4.51 -7.71 13.28
N CYS A 22 -3.65 -7.44 12.30
CA CYS A 22 -3.66 -8.12 11.02
C CYS A 22 -2.23 -8.30 10.51
N ASN A 23 -1.84 -9.51 10.18
CA ASN A 23 -0.60 -9.75 9.46
C ASN A 23 -0.86 -9.61 7.96
N LEU A 24 0.11 -8.99 7.30
CA LEU A 24 0.02 -8.57 5.91
C LEU A 24 0.99 -9.36 5.03
N GLY A 25 0.57 -9.62 3.80
CA GLY A 25 1.40 -10.13 2.73
C GLY A 25 1.00 -9.50 1.40
N ALA A 26 1.85 -9.59 0.40
CA ALA A 26 1.53 -9.09 -0.94
C ALA A 26 2.15 -9.97 -2.02
N VAL A 27 1.37 -10.27 -3.06
CA VAL A 27 1.79 -11.02 -4.23
C VAL A 27 2.29 -10.04 -5.29
N ASN A 28 3.49 -10.28 -5.84
CA ASN A 28 4.06 -9.44 -6.88
C ASN A 28 3.47 -9.80 -8.25
N LEU A 29 2.56 -8.98 -8.74
CA LEU A 29 1.84 -9.22 -10.00
C LEU A 29 2.77 -9.27 -11.23
N GLU A 30 3.83 -8.47 -11.22
CA GLU A 30 4.80 -8.40 -12.32
C GLU A 30 5.43 -9.75 -12.62
N ARG A 31 5.59 -10.63 -11.63
CA ARG A 31 6.18 -11.96 -11.77
C ARG A 31 5.31 -12.99 -12.49
N PHE A 32 4.06 -12.64 -12.75
CA PHE A 32 3.10 -13.51 -13.42
C PHE A 32 2.80 -13.08 -14.85
N VAL A 33 3.70 -12.34 -15.48
CA VAL A 33 3.62 -12.03 -16.91
C VAL A 33 4.74 -12.76 -17.64
N ASP A 34 4.37 -13.61 -18.61
CA ASP A 34 5.30 -14.39 -19.40
C ASP A 34 6.01 -13.55 -20.50
N GLU A 35 6.92 -14.18 -21.24
CA GLU A 35 7.67 -13.55 -22.33
C GLU A 35 6.77 -13.12 -23.51
N ASN A 36 5.57 -13.70 -23.63
CA ASN A 36 4.57 -13.36 -24.63
C ASN A 36 3.56 -12.32 -24.14
N GLN A 37 3.83 -11.68 -22.98
CA GLN A 37 2.96 -10.68 -22.35
C GLN A 37 1.62 -11.24 -21.83
N ASN A 38 1.48 -12.55 -21.67
CA ASN A 38 0.29 -13.17 -21.10
C ASN A 38 0.42 -13.30 -19.57
N PHE A 39 -0.72 -13.20 -18.89
CA PHE A 39 -0.77 -13.40 -17.45
C PHE A 39 -0.86 -14.90 -17.12
N MET A 40 0.06 -15.39 -16.28
CA MET A 40 0.17 -16.80 -15.85
C MET A 40 -0.83 -17.08 -14.71
N VAL A 41 -2.05 -17.44 -15.08
CA VAL A 41 -3.21 -17.55 -14.18
C VAL A 41 -3.02 -18.63 -13.12
N GLU A 42 -2.56 -19.83 -13.52
CA GLU A 42 -2.48 -20.96 -12.59
C GLU A 42 -1.38 -20.78 -11.55
N GLU A 43 -0.21 -20.27 -11.93
CA GLU A 43 0.90 -19.97 -11.03
C GLU A 43 0.53 -18.83 -10.06
N PHE A 44 -0.21 -17.83 -10.56
CA PHE A 44 -0.73 -16.75 -9.71
C PHE A 44 -1.71 -17.29 -8.67
N LYS A 45 -2.66 -18.11 -9.08
CA LYS A 45 -3.65 -18.73 -8.20
C LYS A 45 -2.98 -19.58 -7.13
N GLU A 46 -2.04 -20.46 -7.51
CA GLU A 46 -1.27 -21.27 -6.55
C GLU A 46 -0.52 -20.38 -5.55
N THR A 47 0.09 -19.30 -6.01
CA THR A 47 0.79 -18.35 -5.12
C THR A 47 -0.17 -17.66 -4.14
N VAL A 48 -1.37 -17.30 -4.56
CA VAL A 48 -2.41 -16.75 -3.67
C VAL A 48 -2.85 -17.78 -2.62
N GLU A 49 -2.99 -19.04 -3.01
CA GLU A 49 -3.31 -20.15 -2.11
C GLU A 49 -2.23 -20.34 -1.05
N ILE A 50 -0.96 -20.38 -1.46
CA ILE A 50 0.20 -20.50 -0.57
C ILE A 50 0.26 -19.27 0.36
N GLY A 51 0.11 -18.05 -0.17
CA GLY A 51 0.14 -16.81 0.59
C GLY A 51 -0.96 -16.75 1.66
N THR A 52 -2.17 -17.16 1.32
CA THR A 52 -3.30 -17.22 2.27
C THR A 52 -3.03 -18.22 3.40
N ARG A 53 -2.57 -19.43 3.07
CA ARG A 53 -2.18 -20.45 4.06
C ARG A 53 -1.02 -19.97 4.94
N PHE A 54 -0.02 -19.33 4.34
CA PHE A 54 1.11 -18.77 5.07
C PHE A 54 0.67 -17.76 6.13
N LEU A 55 -0.19 -16.81 5.75
CA LEU A 55 -0.68 -15.80 6.69
C LEU A 55 -1.53 -16.41 7.81
N ASP A 56 -2.34 -17.44 7.54
CA ASP A 56 -3.06 -18.17 8.60
C ASP A 56 -2.10 -18.90 9.55
N ASN A 57 -1.02 -19.50 9.03
CA ASN A 57 0.02 -20.13 9.88
C ASN A 57 0.75 -19.09 10.73
N VAL A 58 0.97 -17.87 10.24
CA VAL A 58 1.55 -16.76 11.02
C VAL A 58 0.64 -16.39 12.20
N VAL A 59 -0.69 -16.44 12.03
CA VAL A 59 -1.62 -16.25 13.17
C VAL A 59 -1.35 -17.30 14.24
N ASP A 60 -1.29 -18.58 13.87
CA ASP A 60 -1.03 -19.68 14.82
C ASP A 60 0.34 -19.51 15.50
N TYR A 61 1.38 -19.20 14.73
CA TYR A 61 2.74 -19.00 15.25
C TYR A 61 2.85 -17.86 16.27
N ASN A 62 2.05 -16.81 16.10
CA ASN A 62 2.10 -15.61 16.94
C ASN A 62 1.21 -15.67 18.19
N LEU A 63 0.31 -16.65 18.35
CA LEU A 63 -0.66 -16.67 19.45
C LEU A 63 -0.02 -16.52 20.83
N ASP A 64 1.12 -17.15 21.06
CA ASP A 64 1.84 -17.08 22.35
C ASP A 64 2.91 -15.98 22.39
N ARG A 65 2.97 -15.11 21.36
CA ARG A 65 3.96 -14.04 21.23
C ARG A 65 3.35 -12.64 21.27
N HIS A 66 2.02 -12.53 21.39
CA HIS A 66 1.35 -11.24 21.58
C HIS A 66 1.72 -10.66 22.95
N ALA A 67 2.14 -9.40 22.95
CA ALA A 67 2.46 -8.66 24.17
C ALA A 67 1.21 -8.28 24.99
N LEU A 68 0.04 -8.15 24.32
CA LEU A 68 -1.22 -7.75 24.92
C LEU A 68 -2.25 -8.86 24.78
N GLU A 69 -2.95 -9.18 25.89
CA GLU A 69 -3.98 -10.22 25.92
C GLU A 69 -5.16 -9.95 25.00
N ASP A 70 -5.55 -8.68 24.82
CA ASP A 70 -6.65 -8.31 23.91
C ASP A 70 -6.29 -8.56 22.46
N GLN A 71 -5.03 -8.30 22.07
CA GLN A 71 -4.54 -8.65 20.73
C GLN A 71 -4.51 -10.17 20.52
N LYS A 72 -4.05 -10.95 21.51
CA LYS A 72 -4.08 -12.41 21.47
C LYS A 72 -5.49 -12.94 21.27
N LYS A 73 -6.46 -12.45 22.07
CA LYS A 73 -7.87 -12.86 21.98
C LYS A 73 -8.46 -12.53 20.60
N ASN A 74 -8.22 -11.31 20.08
CA ASN A 74 -8.70 -10.92 18.77
C ASN A 74 -8.06 -11.77 17.65
N ALA A 75 -6.74 -11.99 17.71
CA ALA A 75 -6.04 -12.83 16.73
C ALA A 75 -6.58 -14.25 16.71
N MET A 76 -6.81 -14.84 17.88
CA MET A 76 -7.35 -16.19 18.01
C MET A 76 -8.79 -16.29 17.50
N ASN A 77 -9.65 -15.32 17.86
CA ASN A 77 -11.09 -15.40 17.64
C ASN A 77 -11.50 -14.99 16.21
N ASP A 78 -10.85 -13.98 15.64
CA ASP A 78 -11.18 -13.45 14.32
C ASP A 78 -10.25 -14.00 13.23
N ARG A 79 -9.04 -14.40 13.57
CA ARG A 79 -8.02 -14.91 12.62
C ARG A 79 -7.87 -14.04 11.40
N ARG A 80 -7.81 -12.74 11.61
CA ARG A 80 -7.74 -11.73 10.55
C ARG A 80 -6.39 -11.78 9.84
N VAL A 81 -6.43 -11.86 8.52
CA VAL A 81 -5.26 -11.78 7.65
C VAL A 81 -5.51 -10.77 6.53
N GLY A 82 -4.44 -10.29 5.90
CA GLY A 82 -4.51 -9.32 4.83
C GLY A 82 -3.51 -9.64 3.73
N LEU A 83 -3.92 -10.50 2.79
CA LEU A 83 -3.16 -10.72 1.57
C LEU A 83 -3.53 -9.64 0.56
N GLY A 84 -2.53 -9.06 -0.09
CA GLY A 84 -2.68 -8.02 -1.08
C GLY A 84 -1.82 -8.26 -2.31
N ILE A 85 -1.62 -7.20 -3.06
CA ILE A 85 -0.82 -7.18 -4.29
C ILE A 85 0.20 -6.05 -4.25
N LEU A 86 1.25 -6.16 -5.04
CA LEU A 86 2.18 -5.10 -5.41
C LEU A 86 2.61 -5.27 -6.87
N GLY A 87 3.24 -4.26 -7.45
CA GLY A 87 3.73 -4.33 -8.82
C GLY A 87 2.65 -4.22 -9.90
N LEU A 88 1.49 -3.62 -9.60
CA LEU A 88 0.42 -3.45 -10.59
C LEU A 88 0.87 -2.60 -11.78
N GLY A 89 1.56 -1.48 -11.52
CA GLY A 89 2.08 -0.62 -12.59
C GLY A 89 3.09 -1.34 -13.48
N ASP A 90 3.98 -2.12 -12.87
CA ASP A 90 5.00 -2.89 -13.59
C ASP A 90 4.37 -4.02 -14.42
N MET A 91 3.41 -4.73 -13.86
CA MET A 91 2.65 -5.76 -14.57
C MET A 91 2.02 -5.20 -15.86
N LEU A 92 1.33 -4.07 -15.77
CA LEU A 92 0.68 -3.44 -16.92
C LEU A 92 1.71 -3.03 -17.99
N VAL A 93 2.85 -2.45 -17.58
CA VAL A 93 3.94 -2.11 -18.50
C VAL A 93 4.49 -3.37 -19.18
N ARG A 94 4.73 -4.45 -18.43
CA ARG A 94 5.20 -5.72 -18.99
C ARG A 94 4.21 -6.33 -19.98
N MET A 95 2.90 -6.17 -19.74
CA MET A 95 1.83 -6.59 -20.65
C MET A 95 1.62 -5.63 -21.85
N GLY A 96 2.33 -4.50 -21.91
CA GLY A 96 2.13 -3.49 -22.94
C GLY A 96 0.81 -2.71 -22.81
N ILE A 97 0.24 -2.64 -21.61
CA ILE A 97 -1.06 -2.01 -21.35
C ILE A 97 -0.86 -0.67 -20.63
N GLN A 98 -1.47 0.37 -21.17
CA GLN A 98 -1.46 1.69 -20.54
C GLN A 98 -2.29 1.68 -19.25
N TYR A 99 -1.71 2.17 -18.15
CA TYR A 99 -2.36 2.13 -16.83
C TYR A 99 -3.73 2.82 -16.80
N ASP A 100 -3.88 3.96 -17.47
CA ASP A 100 -5.10 4.74 -17.55
C ASP A 100 -5.93 4.44 -18.80
N SER A 101 -6.11 3.16 -19.10
CA SER A 101 -6.93 2.64 -20.20
C SER A 101 -8.07 1.74 -19.71
N GLU A 102 -9.11 1.58 -20.52
CA GLU A 102 -10.19 0.63 -20.23
C GLU A 102 -9.68 -0.83 -20.24
N ASP A 103 -8.70 -1.14 -21.09
CA ASP A 103 -8.05 -2.46 -21.14
C ASP A 103 -7.36 -2.78 -19.81
N ALA A 104 -6.70 -1.79 -19.20
CA ALA A 104 -6.12 -1.96 -17.87
C ALA A 104 -7.19 -2.28 -16.81
N LEU A 105 -8.33 -1.59 -16.84
CA LEU A 105 -9.42 -1.86 -15.89
C LEU A 105 -9.99 -3.25 -16.07
N GLN A 106 -10.20 -3.70 -17.31
CA GLN A 106 -10.70 -5.04 -17.62
C GLN A 106 -9.71 -6.14 -17.19
N THR A 107 -8.42 -5.95 -17.50
CA THR A 107 -7.35 -6.87 -17.10
C THR A 107 -7.28 -6.99 -15.58
N VAL A 108 -7.29 -5.86 -14.87
CA VAL A 108 -7.23 -5.84 -13.42
C VAL A 108 -8.50 -6.45 -12.79
N ASP A 109 -9.67 -6.20 -13.35
CA ASP A 109 -10.94 -6.80 -12.89
C ASP A 109 -10.90 -8.34 -12.97
N GLN A 110 -10.36 -8.89 -14.05
CA GLN A 110 -10.18 -10.34 -14.24
C GLN A 110 -9.19 -10.93 -13.24
N ILE A 111 -8.00 -10.32 -13.12
CA ILE A 111 -6.93 -10.79 -12.21
C ILE A 111 -7.42 -10.74 -10.76
N MET A 112 -8.07 -9.65 -10.35
CA MET A 112 -8.57 -9.50 -9.00
C MET A 112 -9.76 -10.42 -8.68
N THR A 113 -10.54 -10.83 -9.67
CA THR A 113 -11.54 -11.89 -9.53
C THR A 113 -10.88 -13.20 -9.12
N ILE A 114 -9.82 -13.60 -9.83
CA ILE A 114 -9.05 -14.81 -9.54
C ILE A 114 -8.41 -14.72 -8.16
N PHE A 115 -7.81 -13.58 -7.83
CA PHE A 115 -7.20 -13.30 -6.54
C PHE A 115 -8.18 -13.53 -5.37
N ARG A 116 -9.34 -12.87 -5.42
CA ARG A 116 -10.38 -13.00 -4.40
C ARG A 116 -10.86 -14.45 -4.27
N ASP A 117 -11.17 -15.08 -5.39
CA ASP A 117 -11.77 -16.41 -5.38
C ASP A 117 -10.78 -17.44 -4.83
N ALA A 118 -9.50 -17.40 -5.23
CA ALA A 118 -8.46 -18.27 -4.71
C ALA A 118 -8.23 -18.07 -3.20
N ALA A 119 -8.17 -16.82 -2.72
CA ALA A 119 -8.02 -16.55 -1.29
C ALA A 119 -9.19 -17.10 -0.46
N TYR A 120 -10.43 -16.89 -0.93
CA TYR A 120 -11.62 -17.37 -0.25
C TYR A 120 -11.73 -18.90 -0.27
N GLU A 121 -11.50 -19.55 -1.41
CA GLU A 121 -11.48 -21.02 -1.52
C GLU A 121 -10.45 -21.64 -0.58
N THR A 122 -9.25 -21.04 -0.51
CA THR A 122 -8.20 -21.51 0.40
C THR A 122 -8.61 -21.40 1.85
N SER A 123 -9.21 -20.28 2.27
CA SER A 123 -9.67 -20.11 3.65
C SER A 123 -10.80 -21.08 4.00
N ILE A 124 -11.68 -21.43 3.06
CA ILE A 124 -12.70 -22.48 3.22
C ILE A 124 -12.03 -23.85 3.40
N ASN A 125 -11.02 -24.16 2.58
CA ASN A 125 -10.29 -25.42 2.69
C ASN A 125 -9.52 -25.52 4.02
N LEU A 126 -8.92 -24.42 4.48
CA LEU A 126 -8.29 -24.32 5.79
C LEU A 126 -9.31 -24.51 6.92
N ALA A 127 -10.55 -24.04 6.77
CA ALA A 127 -11.61 -24.29 7.73
C ALA A 127 -11.97 -25.77 7.83
N LYS A 128 -11.94 -26.52 6.72
CA LYS A 128 -12.14 -27.99 6.75
C LYS A 128 -11.00 -28.72 7.44
N GLU A 129 -9.76 -28.23 7.24
CA GLU A 129 -8.55 -28.85 7.81
C GLU A 129 -8.36 -28.54 9.31
N LYS A 130 -8.58 -27.27 9.71
CA LYS A 130 -8.19 -26.72 11.01
C LYS A 130 -9.36 -26.13 11.81
N GLY A 131 -10.58 -26.18 11.29
CA GLY A 131 -11.75 -25.52 11.86
C GLY A 131 -11.92 -24.08 11.41
N GLN A 132 -13.13 -23.59 11.44
CA GLN A 132 -13.48 -22.19 11.16
C GLN A 132 -12.93 -21.25 12.25
N PHE A 133 -12.90 -19.92 11.98
CA PHE A 133 -12.55 -18.97 13.03
C PHE A 133 -13.59 -18.98 14.16
N PRO A 134 -13.20 -18.87 15.45
CA PRO A 134 -14.10 -19.09 16.60
C PRO A 134 -15.35 -18.20 16.60
N HIS A 135 -15.25 -16.96 16.19
CA HIS A 135 -16.39 -16.04 16.11
C HIS A 135 -17.30 -16.23 14.86
N PHE A 136 -17.04 -17.27 14.05
CA PHE A 136 -17.86 -17.47 12.85
C PHE A 136 -19.30 -17.79 13.18
N ASP A 137 -20.20 -17.00 12.63
CA ASP A 137 -21.64 -17.27 12.52
C ASP A 137 -22.11 -16.89 11.13
N TRP A 138 -22.66 -17.86 10.39
CA TRP A 138 -23.10 -17.62 9.02
C TRP A 138 -24.15 -16.52 8.91
N LYS A 139 -25.10 -16.43 9.84
CA LYS A 139 -26.16 -15.40 9.79
C LYS A 139 -25.56 -14.00 9.93
N GLY A 140 -24.58 -13.85 10.81
CA GLY A 140 -23.85 -12.61 10.97
C GLY A 140 -22.91 -12.32 9.79
N TYR A 141 -22.12 -13.30 9.37
CA TYR A 141 -21.14 -13.16 8.28
C TYR A 141 -21.80 -12.77 6.96
N ASN A 142 -22.93 -13.39 6.62
CA ASN A 142 -23.69 -13.09 5.40
C ASN A 142 -24.40 -11.71 5.39
N LYS A 143 -24.40 -10.97 6.51
CA LYS A 143 -24.87 -9.57 6.53
C LYS A 143 -23.86 -8.61 5.89
N SER A 144 -22.58 -8.98 5.82
CA SER A 144 -21.54 -8.17 5.18
C SER A 144 -21.92 -7.83 3.74
N LYS A 145 -21.78 -6.54 3.38
CA LYS A 145 -21.97 -6.08 2.00
C LYS A 145 -21.00 -6.78 1.05
N PHE A 146 -19.74 -6.95 1.48
CA PHE A 146 -18.72 -7.64 0.67
C PHE A 146 -19.07 -9.12 0.47
N VAL A 147 -19.43 -9.85 1.53
CA VAL A 147 -19.80 -11.27 1.42
C VAL A 147 -21.00 -11.47 0.46
N LYS A 148 -21.91 -10.52 0.39
CA LYS A 148 -23.03 -10.56 -0.56
C LYS A 148 -22.58 -10.51 -2.02
N THR A 149 -21.42 -9.90 -2.33
CA THR A 149 -20.87 -9.82 -3.69
C THR A 149 -20.15 -11.09 -4.12
N LEU A 150 -19.81 -11.98 -3.18
CA LEU A 150 -19.12 -13.23 -3.52
C LEU A 150 -19.98 -14.12 -4.44
N PRO A 151 -19.36 -14.93 -5.32
CA PRO A 151 -20.05 -15.92 -6.11
C PRO A 151 -20.95 -16.84 -5.26
N LYS A 152 -22.06 -17.25 -5.84
CA LYS A 152 -23.01 -18.12 -5.14
C LYS A 152 -22.36 -19.42 -4.65
N SER A 153 -21.50 -20.02 -5.48
CA SER A 153 -20.74 -21.22 -5.14
C SER A 153 -19.85 -21.04 -3.91
N ILE A 154 -19.12 -19.92 -3.80
CA ILE A 154 -18.29 -19.60 -2.64
C ILE A 154 -19.13 -19.40 -1.39
N LYS A 155 -20.24 -18.65 -1.50
CA LYS A 155 -21.17 -18.45 -0.37
C LYS A 155 -21.76 -19.76 0.16
N GLU A 156 -22.15 -20.66 -0.72
CA GLU A 156 -22.65 -22.00 -0.34
C GLU A 156 -21.56 -22.83 0.36
N LYS A 157 -20.33 -22.80 -0.13
CA LYS A 157 -19.20 -23.47 0.51
C LYS A 157 -18.91 -22.89 1.90
N ILE A 158 -18.92 -21.56 2.07
CA ILE A 158 -18.76 -20.91 3.39
C ILE A 158 -19.89 -21.32 4.33
N LYS A 159 -21.13 -21.32 3.86
CA LYS A 159 -22.28 -21.72 4.67
C LYS A 159 -22.16 -23.15 5.20
N ASN A 160 -21.66 -24.07 4.37
CA ASN A 160 -21.61 -25.50 4.67
C ASN A 160 -20.36 -25.92 5.45
N ASN A 161 -19.24 -25.26 5.22
CA ASN A 161 -17.93 -25.67 5.75
C ASN A 161 -17.31 -24.65 6.72
N GLY A 162 -17.92 -23.46 6.87
CA GLY A 162 -17.27 -22.34 7.55
C GLY A 162 -16.18 -21.68 6.70
N ILE A 163 -15.47 -20.76 7.32
CA ILE A 163 -14.29 -20.08 6.77
C ILE A 163 -13.25 -19.88 7.87
N ARG A 164 -11.97 -20.00 7.57
CA ARG A 164 -10.88 -19.97 8.55
C ARG A 164 -10.55 -18.59 9.08
N ASN A 165 -10.75 -17.55 8.27
CA ASN A 165 -10.34 -16.18 8.54
C ASN A 165 -11.52 -15.22 8.37
N CYS A 166 -11.70 -14.26 9.26
CA CYS A 166 -12.83 -13.32 9.18
C CYS A 166 -12.70 -12.31 8.04
N THR A 167 -11.45 -11.92 7.70
CA THR A 167 -11.07 -11.12 6.53
C THR A 167 -9.81 -11.71 5.91
N LEU A 168 -9.62 -11.53 4.61
CA LEU A 168 -8.58 -12.17 3.83
C LEU A 168 -7.74 -11.20 3.00
N THR A 169 -8.36 -10.15 2.44
CA THR A 169 -7.75 -9.34 1.39
C THR A 169 -7.63 -7.87 1.79
N THR A 170 -6.49 -7.27 1.44
CA THR A 170 -6.19 -5.86 1.67
C THR A 170 -5.14 -5.39 0.67
N VAL A 171 -4.99 -4.10 0.46
CA VAL A 171 -3.82 -3.59 -0.27
C VAL A 171 -3.07 -2.59 0.60
N ALA A 172 -1.97 -3.06 1.18
CA ALA A 172 -1.06 -2.25 1.97
C ALA A 172 -0.14 -1.40 1.07
N PRO A 173 0.50 -0.34 1.61
CA PRO A 173 1.46 0.46 0.84
C PRO A 173 2.67 -0.34 0.34
N THR A 174 3.01 -1.45 0.99
CA THR A 174 4.15 -2.33 0.67
C THR A 174 5.53 -1.66 0.61
N GLY A 175 5.64 -0.38 0.90
CA GLY A 175 6.83 0.48 0.93
C GLY A 175 8.19 -0.22 0.74
N SER A 176 8.81 -0.66 1.84
CA SER A 176 10.10 -1.38 1.81
C SER A 176 10.02 -2.69 1.02
N GLY A 177 8.90 -3.41 1.08
CA GLY A 177 8.70 -4.66 0.33
C GLY A 177 8.73 -4.43 -1.18
N ALA A 178 8.09 -3.35 -1.68
CA ALA A 178 8.13 -2.98 -3.09
C ALA A 178 9.53 -2.58 -3.55
N ILE A 179 10.29 -1.85 -2.71
CA ILE A 179 11.68 -1.49 -3.00
C ILE A 179 12.55 -2.75 -3.13
N VAL A 180 12.41 -3.71 -2.20
CA VAL A 180 13.15 -4.98 -2.24
C VAL A 180 12.74 -5.81 -3.46
N ALA A 181 11.44 -5.86 -3.77
CA ALA A 181 10.91 -6.54 -4.95
C ALA A 181 11.22 -5.79 -6.26
N ARG A 182 11.63 -4.51 -6.18
CA ARG A 182 11.98 -3.64 -7.30
C ARG A 182 10.82 -3.34 -8.25
N VAL A 183 9.64 -3.15 -7.69
CA VAL A 183 8.38 -2.88 -8.40
C VAL A 183 7.59 -1.75 -7.73
N THR A 184 6.48 -1.33 -8.34
CA THR A 184 5.54 -0.35 -7.79
C THR A 184 4.83 -0.89 -6.53
N SER A 185 4.46 0.01 -5.63
CA SER A 185 3.76 -0.31 -4.38
C SER A 185 2.27 -0.54 -4.63
N GLY A 186 1.71 -1.63 -4.11
CA GLY A 186 0.26 -1.86 -4.13
C GLY A 186 -0.37 -1.69 -5.52
N VAL A 187 -1.34 -0.79 -5.61
CA VAL A 187 -2.04 -0.43 -6.86
C VAL A 187 -1.44 0.80 -7.56
N GLU A 188 -0.28 1.29 -7.10
CA GLU A 188 0.31 2.51 -7.64
C GLU A 188 0.83 2.32 -9.07
N PRO A 189 0.72 3.33 -9.95
CA PRO A 189 1.43 3.36 -11.22
C PRO A 189 2.92 3.65 -10.99
N ILE A 190 3.72 3.58 -12.03
CA ILE A 190 5.09 4.06 -12.01
C ILE A 190 5.10 5.55 -11.62
N PHE A 191 5.82 5.89 -10.56
CA PHE A 191 5.89 7.27 -10.09
C PHE A 191 6.70 8.14 -11.07
N ALA A 192 7.90 7.69 -11.43
CA ALA A 192 8.77 8.32 -12.41
C ALA A 192 9.59 7.25 -13.15
N THR A 193 9.88 7.46 -14.42
CA THR A 193 10.69 6.55 -15.24
C THR A 193 12.14 6.55 -14.83
N SER A 194 12.64 7.68 -14.35
CA SER A 194 13.97 7.86 -13.75
C SER A 194 13.98 8.99 -12.73
N TYR A 195 14.99 9.02 -11.89
CA TYR A 195 15.28 10.13 -10.98
C TYR A 195 16.79 10.34 -10.84
N LYS A 196 17.17 11.56 -10.45
CA LYS A 196 18.57 11.91 -10.19
C LYS A 196 18.91 11.67 -8.73
N ARG A 197 19.90 10.82 -8.49
CA ARG A 197 20.47 10.57 -7.16
C ARG A 197 21.75 11.35 -6.98
N MET A 198 21.79 12.19 -5.94
CA MET A 198 22.99 12.92 -5.53
C MET A 198 23.76 12.10 -4.50
N VAL A 199 25.02 11.79 -4.78
CA VAL A 199 25.91 11.06 -3.86
C VAL A 199 27.06 11.98 -3.52
N LYS A 200 27.27 12.25 -2.21
CA LYS A 200 28.38 13.09 -1.74
C LYS A 200 29.71 12.44 -2.10
N LYS A 201 30.62 13.19 -2.73
CA LYS A 201 31.97 12.72 -3.02
C LYS A 201 32.75 12.46 -1.73
N ASN A 202 33.44 11.33 -1.69
CA ASN A 202 34.24 10.89 -0.54
C ASN A 202 35.69 11.27 -0.72
N ASP A 203 35.97 12.56 -0.96
CA ASP A 203 37.32 13.10 -1.25
C ASP A 203 38.05 13.62 0.00
N GLY A 204 37.58 13.29 1.22
CA GLY A 204 38.19 13.64 2.48
C GLY A 204 38.15 15.13 2.84
N GLY A 205 37.50 15.96 2.02
CA GLY A 205 37.34 17.40 2.23
C GLY A 205 35.93 17.77 2.71
N TYR A 206 35.79 18.94 3.32
CA TYR A 206 34.48 19.56 3.65
C TYR A 206 33.76 20.12 2.43
N GLY A 207 34.01 19.56 1.22
CA GLY A 207 33.47 20.02 -0.06
C GLY A 207 31.97 19.74 -0.20
N LYS A 208 31.27 20.61 -0.93
CA LYS A 208 29.85 20.49 -1.30
C LYS A 208 29.66 19.70 -2.61
N ASP A 209 30.65 18.93 -3.05
CA ASP A 209 30.61 18.26 -4.33
C ASP A 209 29.82 16.95 -4.26
N PHE A 210 28.87 16.81 -5.16
CA PHE A 210 28.04 15.62 -5.32
C PHE A 210 28.22 15.05 -6.73
N ASP A 211 28.35 13.74 -6.83
CA ASP A 211 28.14 13.02 -8.08
C ASP A 211 26.67 12.81 -8.31
N GLN A 212 26.21 13.02 -9.54
CA GLN A 212 24.83 12.85 -9.93
C GLN A 212 24.68 11.60 -10.81
N TYR A 213 23.82 10.68 -10.39
CA TYR A 213 23.52 9.46 -11.12
C TYR A 213 22.05 9.43 -11.53
N THR A 214 21.76 9.04 -12.77
CA THR A 214 20.40 8.72 -13.20
C THR A 214 20.07 7.30 -12.78
N VAL A 215 19.02 7.14 -11.98
CA VAL A 215 18.50 5.83 -11.55
C VAL A 215 17.17 5.61 -12.26
N TYR A 216 17.12 4.61 -13.11
CA TYR A 216 15.90 4.23 -13.83
C TYR A 216 15.01 3.34 -12.97
N HIS A 217 13.71 3.45 -13.17
CA HIS A 217 12.77 2.48 -12.62
C HIS A 217 13.13 1.05 -13.11
N PRO A 218 13.11 0.02 -12.25
CA PRO A 218 13.61 -1.30 -12.61
C PRO A 218 13.05 -1.87 -13.91
N ILE A 219 11.71 -1.85 -14.09
CA ILE A 219 11.07 -2.35 -15.30
C ILE A 219 11.46 -1.55 -16.56
N ILE A 220 11.64 -0.22 -16.42
CA ILE A 220 12.10 0.63 -17.54
C ILE A 220 13.53 0.27 -17.92
N LYS A 221 14.40 0.06 -16.92
CA LYS A 221 15.77 -0.36 -17.16
C LYS A 221 15.87 -1.73 -17.83
N GLU A 222 15.00 -2.66 -17.39
CA GLU A 222 14.97 -4.03 -17.89
C GLU A 222 14.47 -4.11 -19.34
N LEU A 223 13.31 -3.48 -19.64
CA LEU A 223 12.66 -3.62 -20.93
C LEU A 223 13.20 -2.67 -22.02
N PHE A 224 13.63 -1.45 -21.61
CA PHE A 224 13.98 -0.39 -22.56
C PHE A 224 15.42 0.12 -22.41
N GLY A 225 16.11 -0.22 -21.34
CA GLY A 225 17.48 0.24 -21.06
C GLY A 225 17.58 1.67 -20.55
N THR A 226 16.85 2.61 -21.14
CA THR A 226 16.75 4.03 -20.75
C THR A 226 15.30 4.48 -20.79
N ASP A 227 15.02 5.73 -20.40
CA ASP A 227 13.69 6.34 -20.51
C ASP A 227 13.53 7.24 -21.74
N GLU A 228 14.43 7.11 -22.72
CA GLU A 228 14.33 7.76 -24.02
C GLU A 228 13.45 6.95 -24.96
N ASN A 229 12.51 7.63 -25.66
CA ASN A 229 11.62 7.01 -26.65
C ASN A 229 10.79 5.82 -26.12
N LEU A 230 10.26 5.96 -24.90
CA LEU A 230 9.37 4.96 -24.32
C LEU A 230 8.07 4.83 -25.13
N PRO A 231 7.50 3.63 -25.23
CA PRO A 231 6.18 3.43 -25.82
C PRO A 231 5.08 4.24 -25.12
N ASP A 232 4.04 4.64 -25.84
CA ASP A 232 2.95 5.48 -25.33
C ASP A 232 2.20 4.87 -24.14
N TYR A 233 2.20 3.54 -24.02
CA TYR A 233 1.57 2.85 -22.88
C TYR A 233 2.34 3.02 -21.56
N VAL A 234 3.57 3.52 -21.58
CA VAL A 234 4.34 3.80 -20.35
C VAL A 234 3.95 5.17 -19.81
N THR A 235 3.05 5.17 -18.83
CA THR A 235 2.60 6.39 -18.16
C THR A 235 3.12 6.48 -16.74
N THR A 236 3.26 7.70 -16.22
CA THR A 236 3.67 7.96 -14.83
C THR A 236 2.55 8.59 -14.02
N SER A 237 2.64 8.51 -12.70
CA SER A 237 1.60 9.02 -11.79
C SER A 237 1.19 10.47 -12.03
N HIS A 238 2.12 11.32 -12.51
CA HIS A 238 1.85 12.75 -12.79
C HIS A 238 1.12 13.00 -14.12
N LYS A 239 1.14 12.03 -15.03
CA LYS A 239 0.45 12.11 -16.33
C LYS A 239 -0.95 11.52 -16.28
N ILE A 240 -1.23 10.66 -15.31
CA ILE A 240 -2.53 9.99 -15.17
C ILE A 240 -3.55 10.94 -14.56
N ASP A 241 -4.76 10.97 -15.15
CA ASP A 241 -5.90 11.71 -14.59
C ASP A 241 -6.21 11.22 -13.16
N PRO A 242 -6.26 12.11 -12.15
CA PRO A 242 -6.63 11.79 -10.80
C PRO A 242 -7.93 10.99 -10.66
N TYR A 243 -8.92 11.27 -11.49
CA TYR A 243 -10.20 10.55 -11.48
C TYR A 243 -10.04 9.11 -11.98
N PHE A 244 -9.13 8.88 -12.94
CA PHE A 244 -8.82 7.53 -13.39
C PHE A 244 -8.12 6.71 -12.28
N ARG A 245 -7.27 7.37 -11.47
CA ARG A 245 -6.68 6.74 -10.28
C ARG A 245 -7.75 6.23 -9.31
N VAL A 246 -8.79 7.04 -9.06
CA VAL A 246 -9.95 6.64 -8.24
C VAL A 246 -10.68 5.47 -8.88
N LYS A 247 -10.90 5.48 -10.20
CA LYS A 247 -11.57 4.41 -10.95
C LYS A 247 -10.79 3.09 -10.87
N MET A 248 -9.47 3.11 -11.06
CA MET A 248 -8.60 1.95 -10.91
C MET A 248 -8.66 1.37 -9.49
N GLN A 249 -8.51 2.22 -8.46
CA GLN A 249 -8.63 1.80 -7.08
C GLN A 249 -10.03 1.21 -6.78
N GLY A 250 -11.09 1.80 -7.32
CA GLY A 250 -12.47 1.30 -7.23
C GLY A 250 -12.64 -0.08 -7.86
N THR A 251 -11.99 -0.32 -9.00
CA THR A 251 -11.97 -1.63 -9.65
C THR A 251 -11.35 -2.69 -8.74
N VAL A 252 -10.21 -2.40 -8.13
CA VAL A 252 -9.57 -3.32 -7.18
C VAL A 252 -10.39 -3.48 -5.90
N GLN A 253 -11.00 -2.41 -5.37
CA GLN A 253 -11.77 -2.43 -4.12
C GLN A 253 -12.97 -3.40 -4.14
N LYS A 254 -13.53 -3.69 -5.31
CA LYS A 254 -14.60 -4.70 -5.46
C LYS A 254 -14.21 -6.08 -4.94
N TYR A 255 -12.91 -6.39 -4.92
CA TYR A 255 -12.32 -7.68 -4.59
C TYR A 255 -11.59 -7.70 -3.24
N ILE A 256 -11.55 -6.56 -2.57
CA ILE A 256 -10.85 -6.38 -1.28
C ILE A 256 -11.88 -6.26 -0.16
N ASP A 257 -11.86 -7.20 0.77
CA ASP A 257 -12.78 -7.22 1.92
C ASP A 257 -12.41 -6.21 3.00
N SER A 258 -11.13 -5.90 3.17
CA SER A 258 -10.65 -4.79 3.99
C SER A 258 -10.61 -3.49 3.19
N SER A 259 -9.53 -2.74 3.21
CA SER A 259 -9.41 -1.48 2.47
C SER A 259 -8.13 -1.46 1.63
N ILE A 260 -7.89 -0.37 0.94
CA ILE A 260 -6.73 -0.13 0.08
C ILE A 260 -6.05 1.15 0.52
N SER A 261 -4.74 1.09 0.73
CA SER A 261 -3.90 2.28 0.83
C SER A 261 -3.42 2.67 -0.56
N SER A 262 -3.87 3.82 -1.04
CA SER A 262 -3.44 4.37 -2.33
C SER A 262 -3.43 5.89 -2.28
N THR A 263 -2.46 6.50 -2.99
CA THR A 263 -2.25 7.94 -3.01
C THR A 263 -2.51 8.50 -4.40
N VAL A 264 -3.39 9.47 -4.48
CA VAL A 264 -3.56 10.29 -5.68
C VAL A 264 -2.57 11.44 -5.62
N ASN A 265 -1.61 11.44 -6.54
CA ASN A 265 -0.60 12.50 -6.65
C ASN A 265 -1.17 13.65 -7.49
N LEU A 266 -1.16 14.85 -6.94
CA LEU A 266 -1.72 16.05 -7.53
C LEU A 266 -0.63 17.09 -7.76
N LYS A 267 -0.79 17.89 -8.81
CA LYS A 267 0.09 19.01 -9.11
C LYS A 267 -0.06 20.13 -8.10
N GLU A 268 0.96 20.99 -7.98
CA GLU A 268 1.00 22.12 -7.04
C GLU A 268 -0.17 23.09 -7.22
N GLU A 269 -0.62 23.31 -8.47
CA GLU A 269 -1.71 24.21 -8.81
C GLU A 269 -3.12 23.64 -8.55
N THR A 270 -3.24 22.40 -8.08
CA THR A 270 -4.55 21.75 -7.82
C THR A 270 -5.34 22.49 -6.75
N THR A 271 -6.60 22.80 -7.05
CA THR A 271 -7.49 23.56 -6.18
C THR A 271 -8.12 22.69 -5.08
N VAL A 272 -8.66 23.35 -4.05
CA VAL A 272 -9.38 22.66 -2.94
C VAL A 272 -10.64 21.99 -3.47
N GLU A 273 -11.32 22.59 -4.44
CA GLU A 273 -12.54 22.05 -5.08
C GLU A 273 -12.23 20.72 -5.80
N THR A 274 -11.10 20.65 -6.53
CA THR A 274 -10.64 19.42 -7.19
C THR A 274 -10.38 18.31 -6.14
N VAL A 275 -9.75 18.66 -5.02
CA VAL A 275 -9.51 17.69 -3.92
C VAL A 275 -10.84 17.21 -3.34
N ALA A 276 -11.80 18.10 -3.10
CA ALA A 276 -13.12 17.73 -2.60
C ALA A 276 -13.85 16.80 -3.57
N ASP A 277 -13.78 17.07 -4.87
CA ASP A 277 -14.38 16.24 -5.91
C ASP A 277 -13.75 14.84 -5.99
N ILE A 278 -12.42 14.74 -5.83
CA ILE A 278 -11.72 13.45 -5.76
C ILE A 278 -12.26 12.61 -4.58
N TYR A 279 -12.46 13.19 -3.40
CA TYR A 279 -13.05 12.47 -2.25
C TYR A 279 -14.48 12.03 -2.54
N MET A 280 -15.29 12.88 -3.18
CA MET A 280 -16.65 12.51 -3.58
C MET A 280 -16.65 11.38 -4.60
N LYS A 281 -15.78 11.45 -5.61
CA LYS A 281 -15.61 10.37 -6.61
C LYS A 281 -15.13 9.08 -5.97
N ALA A 282 -14.22 9.15 -4.97
CA ALA A 282 -13.80 7.97 -4.21
C ALA A 282 -15.00 7.31 -3.50
N TYR A 283 -15.84 8.09 -2.84
CA TYR A 283 -17.05 7.59 -2.20
C TYR A 283 -18.03 6.95 -3.22
N GLU A 284 -18.29 7.62 -4.34
CA GLU A 284 -19.16 7.12 -5.42
C GLU A 284 -18.65 5.81 -6.03
N ASN A 285 -17.32 5.62 -6.11
CA ASN A 285 -16.70 4.38 -6.59
C ASN A 285 -16.58 3.30 -5.50
N GLY A 286 -17.14 3.52 -4.31
CA GLY A 286 -17.18 2.53 -3.23
C GLY A 286 -15.84 2.30 -2.54
N LEU A 287 -14.91 3.25 -2.62
CA LEU A 287 -13.64 3.18 -1.90
C LEU A 287 -13.89 3.31 -0.40
N LYS A 288 -13.08 2.60 0.39
CA LYS A 288 -13.11 2.65 1.86
C LYS A 288 -12.05 3.58 2.44
N GLY A 289 -11.07 3.98 1.65
CA GLY A 289 -10.02 4.91 2.00
C GLY A 289 -9.34 5.47 0.75
N ILE A 290 -8.81 6.69 0.86
CA ILE A 290 -8.05 7.36 -0.19
C ILE A 290 -7.12 8.38 0.45
N THR A 291 -5.93 8.54 -0.11
CA THR A 291 -4.96 9.57 0.27
C THR A 291 -4.71 10.51 -0.91
N VAL A 292 -4.58 11.79 -0.63
CA VAL A 292 -4.22 12.81 -1.61
C VAL A 292 -2.88 13.43 -1.21
N TYR A 293 -1.95 13.50 -2.14
CA TYR A 293 -0.70 14.22 -2.01
C TYR A 293 -0.60 15.30 -3.08
N ARG A 294 -0.51 16.58 -2.67
CA ARG A 294 -0.30 17.70 -3.58
C ARG A 294 1.18 18.10 -3.56
N GLU A 295 1.80 18.24 -4.73
CA GLU A 295 3.19 18.68 -4.84
C GLU A 295 3.40 20.02 -4.11
N GLY A 296 4.58 20.19 -3.52
CA GLY A 296 4.93 21.39 -2.76
C GLY A 296 4.26 21.51 -1.38
N SER A 297 3.37 20.59 -0.98
CA SER A 297 2.76 20.60 0.37
C SER A 297 3.73 20.20 1.49
N ARG A 298 4.84 19.55 1.15
CA ARG A 298 5.93 19.19 2.07
C ARG A 298 7.28 19.43 1.40
N GLU A 299 8.22 20.04 2.11
CA GLU A 299 9.56 20.27 1.61
C GLU A 299 10.39 18.98 1.57
N GLY A 300 11.15 18.76 0.50
CA GLY A 300 12.27 17.81 0.42
C GLY A 300 11.95 16.33 0.25
N ILE A 301 10.69 15.94 -0.06
CA ILE A 301 10.34 14.51 -0.10
C ILE A 301 10.62 13.86 -1.46
N LEU A 302 10.36 14.52 -2.59
CA LEU A 302 10.63 14.01 -3.93
C LEU A 302 10.94 15.16 -4.90
N ILE A 303 12.00 15.03 -5.68
CA ILE A 303 12.36 15.98 -6.76
C ILE A 303 12.32 15.18 -8.06
N THR A 304 11.34 15.46 -8.92
CA THR A 304 11.26 14.92 -10.28
C THR A 304 12.09 15.75 -11.26
N ASN A 305 12.55 15.13 -12.35
CA ASN A 305 13.40 15.77 -13.36
C ASN A 305 12.74 16.95 -14.11
N ASP A 306 11.42 17.09 -14.03
CA ASP A 306 10.64 18.11 -14.77
C ASP A 306 10.66 19.51 -14.13
N LYS A 307 11.22 19.68 -12.95
CA LYS A 307 11.40 21.02 -12.35
C LYS A 307 12.70 21.63 -12.84
N LYS A 308 12.61 22.61 -13.76
CA LYS A 308 13.67 23.59 -13.99
C LYS A 308 14.13 24.11 -12.62
N GLU A 309 15.46 24.08 -12.40
CA GLU A 309 16.09 24.60 -11.19
C GLU A 309 15.54 25.99 -10.84
N LYS A 310 14.57 26.06 -9.93
CA LYS A 310 14.40 27.27 -9.15
C LYS A 310 15.65 27.34 -8.27
N LYS A 311 16.57 28.23 -8.60
CA LYS A 311 17.71 28.59 -7.74
C LYS A 311 17.16 28.76 -6.33
N ALA A 312 17.68 27.96 -5.41
CA ALA A 312 17.50 28.22 -3.99
C ALA A 312 18.04 29.61 -3.73
N GLU A 313 17.18 30.59 -3.56
CA GLU A 313 17.56 31.86 -2.97
C GLU A 313 18.06 31.54 -1.58
N THR A 314 19.35 31.73 -1.41
CA THR A 314 20.01 31.70 -0.09
C THR A 314 19.37 32.85 0.71
N VAL A 315 18.39 32.52 1.53
CA VAL A 315 17.88 33.46 2.52
C VAL A 315 19.03 33.69 3.50
N SER A 316 19.64 34.86 3.40
CA SER A 316 20.62 35.35 4.36
C SER A 316 19.95 35.40 5.74
N ASN A 317 20.57 34.75 6.71
CA ASN A 317 20.10 34.65 8.11
C ASN A 317 20.29 35.98 8.87
N GLU A 318 19.84 37.09 8.33
CA GLU A 318 19.84 38.35 9.06
C GLU A 318 18.38 38.78 9.26
N ASN A 319 17.97 38.80 10.54
CA ASN A 319 16.72 39.34 11.06
C ASN A 319 15.45 38.48 10.91
N LEU A 320 15.41 37.34 11.61
CA LEU A 320 14.11 36.73 11.93
C LEU A 320 13.65 37.20 13.33
N PRO A 321 12.48 37.83 13.46
CA PRO A 321 11.95 38.21 14.77
C PRO A 321 11.66 36.96 15.60
N GLU A 322 11.88 37.07 16.92
CA GLU A 322 11.49 36.02 17.87
C GLU A 322 10.02 35.66 17.69
N SER A 323 9.75 34.42 17.33
CA SER A 323 8.39 33.96 17.04
C SER A 323 7.56 33.82 18.33
N VAL A 324 6.62 34.65 18.46
CA VAL A 324 5.42 34.45 19.28
C VAL A 324 4.37 33.85 18.34
N ASN A 325 4.31 32.55 18.18
CA ASN A 325 3.18 31.79 17.63
C ASN A 325 3.66 30.44 17.06
N GLY A 326 3.90 29.45 17.93
CA GLY A 326 3.79 28.04 17.58
C GLY A 326 4.72 27.46 16.50
N LYS A 327 5.65 28.22 15.94
CA LYS A 327 6.64 27.70 14.99
C LYS A 327 7.83 27.10 15.74
N PRO A 328 8.34 25.93 15.29
CA PRO A 328 9.52 25.33 15.92
C PRO A 328 10.70 26.28 15.87
N ARG A 329 11.39 26.45 16.99
CA ARG A 329 12.64 27.24 17.05
C ARG A 329 13.70 26.54 16.16
N ILE A 330 14.48 27.35 15.42
CA ILE A 330 15.67 26.85 14.74
C ILE A 330 16.61 26.29 15.81
N ARG A 331 16.96 25.02 15.71
CA ARG A 331 17.90 24.40 16.64
C ARG A 331 19.30 24.91 16.36
N PRO A 332 20.10 25.28 17.38
CA PRO A 332 21.50 25.60 17.17
C PRO A 332 22.25 24.37 16.64
N SER A 333 23.33 24.61 15.89
CA SER A 333 24.20 23.56 15.33
C SER A 333 24.86 22.67 16.40
N GLN A 334 24.93 23.18 17.63
CA GLN A 334 25.34 22.43 18.82
C GLN A 334 24.35 22.68 19.94
N THR A 335 23.86 21.62 20.57
CA THR A 335 23.04 21.68 21.77
C THR A 335 23.74 20.94 22.90
N LEU A 336 23.85 21.59 24.06
CA LEU A 336 24.25 20.93 25.29
C LEU A 336 22.96 20.39 25.94
N GLY A 337 22.92 19.08 26.18
CA GLY A 337 21.83 18.41 26.86
C GLY A 337 22.32 17.62 28.06
N GLN A 338 21.49 17.44 29.07
CA GLN A 338 21.73 16.52 30.17
C GLN A 338 20.80 15.33 30.00
N THR A 339 21.37 14.13 30.04
CA THR A 339 20.58 12.89 30.10
C THR A 339 20.27 12.58 31.56
N ARG A 340 19.01 12.54 31.93
CA ARG A 340 18.58 12.14 33.28
C ARG A 340 18.12 10.69 33.26
N ARG A 341 18.65 9.92 34.22
CA ARG A 341 18.20 8.55 34.46
C ARG A 341 17.01 8.58 35.41
N ILE A 342 15.87 8.08 34.96
CA ILE A 342 14.64 7.98 35.76
C ILE A 342 14.31 6.49 35.94
N LYS A 343 14.12 6.08 37.18
CA LYS A 343 13.59 4.75 37.50
C LYS A 343 12.06 4.81 37.45
N THR A 344 11.44 3.98 36.64
CA THR A 344 10.00 3.77 36.59
C THR A 344 9.65 2.38 37.17
N GLY A 345 8.39 2.10 37.42
CA GLY A 345 7.94 0.78 37.84
C GLY A 345 8.23 -0.34 36.83
N GLU A 346 8.45 0.03 35.55
CA GLU A 346 8.70 -0.90 34.43
C GLU A 346 10.15 -0.95 33.96
N GLY A 347 11.05 -0.15 34.57
CA GLY A 347 12.45 -0.14 34.20
C GLY A 347 13.14 1.22 34.33
N THR A 348 14.23 1.41 33.61
CA THR A 348 15.01 2.64 33.62
C THR A 348 14.81 3.39 32.29
N LEU A 349 14.40 4.65 32.37
CA LEU A 349 14.27 5.56 31.25
C LEU A 349 15.40 6.62 31.31
N TYR A 350 15.96 6.95 30.15
CA TYR A 350 16.92 8.04 29.96
C TYR A 350 16.25 9.14 29.14
N ILE A 351 16.11 10.35 29.67
CA ILE A 351 15.48 11.50 29.04
C ILE A 351 16.50 12.60 28.81
#